data_25e04c3780ad14bb87af3f6f1dceecca
#
_entry.id   25e04c3780ad14bb87af3f6f1dceecca
#
_cell.length_a   1.000
_cell.length_b   1.000
_cell.length_c   1.000
_cell.angle_alpha   90.00
_cell.angle_beta   90.00
_cell.angle_gamma   90.00
#
_symmetry.space_group_name_H-M   'P 1'
#
loop_
_entity.id
_entity.type
_entity.pdbx_description
1 polymer ?
#
loop_
_entity_poly.entity_id
_entity_poly.type
_entity_poly.pdbx_seq_one_letter_code
_entity_poly.pdbx_strand_id
1 'polypeptide(L)'
;TYFRKLDKENTNQVIVSSKKNSGIFPITAYREYFKDNISKNKSILKKSGMSHLDRLESESIHIIREVLSESENPVMLYSIGKDSAVMLHLALKAFYPNVPPFPLLHVDTGWKFQMMYEFRDKVAKKTGMQLLVHKNQDGVDMNINPFDSGSQKHTEIMKTVALKQPLDKMTFDVAFGGA
;
A
#
# COMPACT_ATOMS: atom_id res chain seq x y z
N THR A 1 -3.74 -0.77 -7.95
CA THR A 1 -3.37 -1.31 -6.62
C THR A 1 -2.59 -2.57 -6.86
N TYR A 2 -1.30 -2.56 -6.54
CA TYR A 2 -0.41 -3.72 -6.72
C TYR A 2 -0.12 -4.33 -5.36
N PHE A 3 -0.21 -5.65 -5.28
CA PHE A 3 0.19 -6.42 -4.11
C PHE A 3 1.62 -6.89 -4.28
N ARG A 4 2.41 -6.73 -3.24
CA ARG A 4 3.66 -7.46 -3.06
C ARG A 4 3.55 -8.20 -1.74
N LYS A 5 3.48 -9.54 -1.78
CA LYS A 5 3.92 -10.33 -0.65
C LYS A 5 5.44 -10.23 -0.66
N LEU A 6 6.01 -9.75 0.43
CA LEU A 6 7.45 -9.55 0.54
C LEU A 6 8.11 -10.94 0.63
N ASP A 7 8.76 -11.35 -0.45
CA ASP A 7 9.68 -12.48 -0.39
C ASP A 7 11.01 -11.98 0.22
N LYS A 8 11.46 -12.64 1.26
CA LYS A 8 12.70 -12.26 1.97
C LYS A 8 13.95 -12.38 1.12
N GLU A 9 13.89 -13.09 -0.02
CA GLU A 9 15.04 -13.39 -0.87
C GLU A 9 14.97 -12.79 -2.28
N ASN A 10 13.81 -12.32 -2.77
CA ASN A 10 13.73 -11.85 -4.15
C ASN A 10 12.63 -10.80 -4.39
N THR A 11 13.00 -9.53 -4.54
CA THR A 11 12.10 -8.36 -4.62
C THR A 11 11.26 -8.27 -5.89
N ASN A 12 11.41 -9.18 -6.87
CA ASN A 12 10.71 -9.16 -8.16
C ASN A 12 9.65 -10.25 -8.32
N GLN A 13 9.32 -10.98 -7.26
CA GLN A 13 8.34 -12.06 -7.30
C GLN A 13 7.13 -11.73 -6.43
N VAL A 14 5.94 -12.04 -6.93
CA VAL A 14 4.68 -11.95 -6.20
C VAL A 14 4.29 -13.38 -5.81
N ILE A 15 4.17 -13.64 -4.52
CA ILE A 15 3.62 -14.91 -4.04
C ILE A 15 2.10 -14.75 -3.99
N VAL A 16 1.40 -15.47 -4.84
CA VAL A 16 -0.06 -15.62 -4.76
C VAL A 16 -0.33 -16.95 -4.08
N SER A 17 -0.86 -16.88 -2.86
CA SER A 17 -1.34 -18.06 -2.14
C SER A 17 -2.87 -18.08 -2.21
N SER A 18 -3.43 -19.07 -2.84
CA SER A 18 -4.85 -19.40 -2.68
C SER A 18 -4.97 -20.78 -2.01
N LYS A 19 -6.08 -21.03 -1.30
CA LYS A 19 -6.34 -22.32 -0.62
C LYS A 19 -6.23 -23.57 -1.54
N LYS A 20 -6.13 -23.38 -2.85
CA LYS A 20 -6.03 -24.45 -3.84
C LYS A 20 -4.71 -24.48 -4.63
N ASN A 21 -4.01 -23.37 -4.74
CA ASN A 21 -2.74 -23.29 -5.48
C ASN A 21 -1.84 -22.21 -4.89
N SER A 22 -0.76 -22.62 -4.25
CA SER A 22 0.34 -21.72 -3.89
C SER A 22 1.41 -21.78 -4.97
N GLY A 23 1.76 -20.65 -5.57
CA GLY A 23 2.79 -20.57 -6.60
C GLY A 23 3.50 -19.23 -6.59
N ILE A 24 4.78 -19.25 -6.91
CA ILE A 24 5.57 -18.05 -7.14
C ILE A 24 5.41 -17.71 -8.62
N PHE A 25 4.81 -16.55 -8.91
CA PHE A 25 4.59 -16.11 -10.28
C PHE A 25 5.40 -14.84 -10.58
N PRO A 26 6.04 -14.75 -11.76
CA PRO A 26 6.63 -13.48 -12.20
C PRO A 26 5.52 -12.44 -12.41
N ILE A 27 5.82 -11.17 -12.10
CA ILE A 27 4.88 -10.03 -12.22
C ILE A 27 4.22 -9.95 -13.60
N THR A 28 4.89 -10.39 -14.65
CA THR A 28 4.37 -10.45 -16.03
C THR A 28 3.21 -11.44 -16.19
N ALA A 29 3.29 -12.64 -15.59
CA ALA A 29 2.23 -13.64 -15.65
C ALA A 29 0.98 -13.20 -14.87
N TYR A 30 1.16 -12.45 -13.77
CA TYR A 30 0.08 -11.85 -13.02
C TYR A 30 -0.66 -10.76 -13.82
N ARG A 31 0.07 -9.94 -14.59
CA ARG A 31 -0.51 -8.94 -15.50
C ARG A 31 -1.37 -9.57 -16.60
N GLU A 32 -0.97 -10.71 -17.16
CA GLU A 32 -1.73 -11.41 -18.19
C GLU A 32 -2.98 -12.05 -17.62
N TYR A 33 -2.89 -12.71 -16.47
CA TYR A 33 -4.04 -13.30 -15.79
C TYR A 33 -5.14 -12.26 -15.49
N PHE A 34 -4.75 -11.05 -15.02
CA PHE A 34 -5.72 -9.97 -14.80
C PHE A 34 -6.28 -9.41 -16.10
N LYS A 35 -5.49 -9.26 -17.16
CA LYS A 35 -5.98 -8.79 -18.48
C LYS A 35 -7.06 -9.72 -19.02
N ASP A 36 -6.88 -11.03 -18.93
CA ASP A 36 -7.84 -12.01 -19.43
C ASP A 36 -9.12 -12.06 -18.61
N ASN A 37 -9.04 -11.94 -17.30
CA ASN A 37 -10.21 -11.85 -16.44
C ASN A 37 -10.96 -10.51 -16.57
N ILE A 38 -10.26 -9.39 -16.76
CA ILE A 38 -10.85 -8.10 -17.05
C ILE A 38 -11.59 -8.12 -18.41
N SER A 39 -11.05 -8.80 -19.43
CA SER A 39 -11.71 -8.89 -20.74
C SER A 39 -13.00 -9.73 -20.69
N LYS A 40 -13.03 -10.82 -19.93
CA LYS A 40 -14.23 -11.63 -19.69
C LYS A 40 -15.30 -10.87 -18.90
N ASN A 41 -14.91 -10.07 -17.91
CA ASN A 41 -15.84 -9.26 -17.12
C ASN A 41 -16.36 -8.03 -17.88
N LYS A 42 -15.62 -7.51 -18.87
CA LYS A 42 -16.05 -6.36 -19.70
C LYS A 42 -17.40 -6.58 -20.41
N SER A 43 -17.72 -7.80 -20.81
CA SER A 43 -18.99 -8.12 -21.48
C SER A 43 -20.19 -8.13 -20.52
N ILE A 44 -19.97 -8.51 -19.27
CA ILE A 44 -20.99 -8.54 -18.21
C ILE A 44 -21.26 -7.11 -17.70
N LEU A 45 -20.21 -6.31 -17.54
CA LEU A 45 -20.28 -4.93 -17.02
C LEU A 45 -20.88 -3.94 -18.04
N LYS A 46 -20.75 -4.17 -19.36
CA LYS A 46 -21.46 -3.39 -20.37
C LYS A 46 -22.99 -3.50 -20.27
N LYS A 47 -23.50 -4.58 -19.70
CA LYS A 47 -24.94 -4.78 -19.46
C LYS A 47 -25.44 -4.11 -18.16
N SER A 48 -24.56 -3.75 -17.22
CA SER A 48 -24.95 -3.25 -15.91
C SER A 48 -25.09 -1.73 -15.82
N GLY A 49 -24.75 -0.97 -16.86
CA GLY A 49 -24.81 0.50 -16.84
C GLY A 49 -23.78 1.17 -15.91
N MET A 50 -22.84 0.42 -15.31
CA MET A 50 -21.82 0.94 -14.41
C MET A 50 -20.81 1.81 -15.17
N SER A 51 -20.46 2.96 -14.60
CA SER A 51 -19.40 3.81 -15.15
C SER A 51 -18.02 3.14 -15.02
N HIS A 52 -17.04 3.64 -15.76
CA HIS A 52 -15.66 3.15 -15.66
C HIS A 52 -15.08 3.32 -14.23
N LEU A 53 -15.42 4.42 -13.58
CA LEU A 53 -14.99 4.70 -12.21
C LEU A 53 -15.63 3.73 -11.20
N ASP A 54 -16.93 3.46 -11.32
CA ASP A 54 -17.63 2.49 -10.45
C ASP A 54 -16.99 1.11 -10.55
N ARG A 55 -16.58 0.73 -11.75
CA ARG A 55 -15.89 -0.55 -11.96
C ARG A 55 -14.53 -0.57 -11.28
N LEU A 56 -13.71 0.48 -11.46
CA LEU A 56 -12.39 0.58 -10.81
C LEU A 56 -12.52 0.59 -9.29
N GLU A 57 -13.52 1.29 -8.77
CA GLU A 57 -13.81 1.29 -7.34
C GLU A 57 -14.19 -0.10 -6.84
N SER A 58 -15.13 -0.77 -7.50
CA SER A 58 -15.58 -2.12 -7.12
C SER A 58 -14.44 -3.14 -7.18
N GLU A 59 -13.61 -3.07 -8.21
CA GLU A 59 -12.43 -3.91 -8.37
C GLU A 59 -11.42 -3.66 -7.24
N SER A 60 -11.13 -2.40 -6.93
CA SER A 60 -10.20 -2.04 -5.85
C SER A 60 -10.70 -2.49 -4.48
N ILE A 61 -12.00 -2.34 -4.20
CA ILE A 61 -12.62 -2.81 -2.97
C ILE A 61 -12.53 -4.35 -2.87
N HIS A 62 -12.81 -5.06 -3.96
CA HIS A 62 -12.69 -6.52 -4.00
C HIS A 62 -11.26 -6.97 -3.70
N ILE A 63 -10.29 -6.36 -4.36
CA ILE A 63 -8.86 -6.63 -4.15
C ILE A 63 -8.46 -6.43 -2.69
N ILE A 64 -8.85 -5.31 -2.07
CA ILE A 64 -8.52 -5.03 -0.66
C ILE A 64 -9.09 -6.10 0.27
N ARG A 65 -10.32 -6.54 0.04
CA ARG A 65 -10.97 -7.59 0.85
C ARG A 65 -10.32 -8.96 0.64
N GLU A 66 -10.00 -9.30 -0.61
CA GLU A 66 -9.35 -10.57 -0.96
C GLU A 66 -7.98 -10.68 -0.30
N VAL A 67 -7.17 -9.64 -0.40
CA VAL A 67 -5.85 -9.61 0.22
C VAL A 67 -5.93 -9.74 1.73
N LEU A 68 -6.86 -9.05 2.37
CA LEU A 68 -7.02 -9.19 3.81
C LEU A 68 -7.40 -10.62 4.21
N SER A 69 -8.21 -11.32 3.40
CA SER A 69 -8.59 -12.71 3.69
C SER A 69 -7.43 -13.70 3.58
N GLU A 70 -6.39 -13.35 2.85
CA GLU A 70 -5.21 -14.18 2.59
C GLU A 70 -3.96 -13.74 3.38
N SER A 71 -4.05 -12.64 4.15
CA SER A 71 -2.94 -12.08 4.93
C SER A 71 -3.19 -12.17 6.43
N GLU A 72 -2.12 -12.35 7.19
CA GLU A 72 -2.17 -12.42 8.66
C GLU A 72 -1.85 -11.05 9.29
N ASN A 73 -0.93 -10.29 8.70
CA ASN A 73 -0.45 -9.02 9.23
C ASN A 73 -0.27 -7.96 8.12
N PRO A 74 -1.36 -7.47 7.53
CA PRO A 74 -1.31 -6.46 6.48
C PRO A 74 -1.07 -5.05 7.02
N VAL A 75 -0.48 -4.19 6.19
CA VAL A 75 -0.29 -2.76 6.47
C VAL A 75 -0.62 -1.90 5.25
N MET A 76 -1.13 -0.70 5.44
CA MET A 76 -1.32 0.26 4.35
C MET A 76 -0.29 1.39 4.41
N LEU A 77 0.45 1.58 3.33
CA LEU A 77 1.41 2.68 3.22
C LEU A 77 0.66 4.00 3.04
N TYR A 78 0.91 4.95 3.94
CA TYR A 78 0.24 6.24 3.94
C TYR A 78 1.22 7.41 3.83
N SER A 79 1.44 7.87 2.60
CA SER A 79 2.39 8.96 2.30
C SER A 79 1.80 10.37 2.41
N ILE A 80 0.49 10.49 2.65
CA ILE A 80 -0.29 11.75 2.63
C ILE A 80 -0.48 12.29 1.20
N GLY A 81 0.00 11.57 0.18
CA GLY A 81 -0.22 11.94 -1.23
C GLY A 81 -1.63 11.56 -1.72
N LYS A 82 -1.98 12.03 -2.91
CA LYS A 82 -3.28 11.76 -3.54
C LYS A 82 -3.59 10.28 -3.67
N ASP A 83 -2.61 9.47 -4.06
CA ASP A 83 -2.79 8.04 -4.31
C ASP A 83 -3.05 7.27 -3.00
N SER A 84 -2.27 7.57 -1.95
CA SER A 84 -2.50 7.00 -0.62
C SER A 84 -3.83 7.46 0.01
N ALA A 85 -4.29 8.68 -0.30
CA ALA A 85 -5.59 9.17 0.15
C ALA A 85 -6.75 8.44 -0.54
N VAL A 86 -6.64 8.17 -1.86
CA VAL A 86 -7.61 7.36 -2.60
C VAL A 86 -7.64 5.93 -2.07
N MET A 87 -6.49 5.31 -1.82
CA MET A 87 -6.42 3.97 -1.24
C MET A 87 -7.07 3.91 0.14
N LEU A 88 -6.80 4.89 0.99
CA LEU A 88 -7.45 4.99 2.31
C LEU A 88 -8.97 5.11 2.19
N HIS A 89 -9.46 5.94 1.26
CA HIS A 89 -10.88 6.07 1.00
C HIS A 89 -11.51 4.75 0.55
N LEU A 90 -10.88 4.03 -0.36
CA LEU A 90 -11.33 2.70 -0.83
C LEU A 90 -11.32 1.66 0.29
N ALA A 91 -10.30 1.67 1.15
CA ALA A 91 -10.23 0.81 2.31
C ALA A 91 -11.39 1.09 3.30
N LEU A 92 -11.65 2.35 3.60
CA LEU A 92 -12.78 2.73 4.43
C LEU A 92 -14.13 2.28 3.83
N LYS A 93 -14.31 2.39 2.52
CA LYS A 93 -15.50 1.85 1.82
C LYS A 93 -15.56 0.33 1.89
N ALA A 94 -14.43 -0.35 1.74
CA ALA A 94 -14.36 -1.81 1.75
C ALA A 94 -14.84 -2.42 3.07
N PHE A 95 -14.63 -1.74 4.18
CA PHE A 95 -14.97 -2.22 5.52
C PHE A 95 -16.12 -1.49 6.20
N TYR A 96 -16.73 -0.50 5.53
CA TYR A 96 -17.86 0.24 6.09
C TYR A 96 -18.95 -0.72 6.63
N PRO A 97 -19.52 -0.48 7.84
CA PRO A 97 -19.28 0.67 8.72
C PRO A 97 -18.09 0.53 9.69
N ASN A 98 -17.36 -0.57 9.63
CA ASN A 98 -16.21 -0.82 10.50
C ASN A 98 -14.96 -0.11 10.03
N VAL A 99 -14.00 0.03 10.93
CA VAL A 99 -12.63 0.51 10.59
C VAL A 99 -11.85 -0.62 9.91
N PRO A 100 -11.05 -0.34 8.86
CA PRO A 100 -10.17 -1.34 8.27
C PRO A 100 -9.26 -1.99 9.32
N PRO A 101 -9.16 -3.35 9.36
CA PRO A 101 -8.46 -4.06 10.43
C PRO A 101 -6.94 -4.16 10.19
N PHE A 102 -6.33 -3.09 9.73
CA PHE A 102 -4.88 -2.96 9.52
C PHE A 102 -4.42 -1.53 9.76
N PRO A 103 -3.15 -1.31 10.19
CA PRO A 103 -2.64 0.01 10.45
C PRO A 103 -2.24 0.77 9.19
N LEU A 104 -2.14 2.09 9.33
CA LEU A 104 -1.46 2.98 8.39
C LEU A 104 0.01 3.09 8.76
N LEU A 105 0.92 2.91 7.81
CA LEU A 105 2.35 3.11 7.99
C LEU A 105 2.81 4.37 7.24
N HIS A 106 3.27 5.34 7.99
CA HIS A 106 3.86 6.56 7.48
C HIS A 106 5.37 6.59 7.70
N VAL A 107 6.12 6.71 6.62
CA VAL A 107 7.57 6.96 6.70
C VAL A 107 7.82 8.46 6.73
N ASP A 108 8.36 8.93 7.85
CA ASP A 108 8.71 10.33 8.03
C ASP A 108 10.15 10.59 7.59
N THR A 109 10.29 11.39 6.54
CA THR A 109 11.59 11.79 6.01
C THR A 109 12.18 13.02 6.71
N GLY A 110 11.43 13.65 7.61
CA GLY A 110 11.80 14.90 8.27
C GLY A 110 11.66 16.16 7.41
N TRP A 111 11.34 16.01 6.12
CA TRP A 111 11.31 17.11 5.12
C TRP A 111 9.91 17.30 4.54
N LYS A 112 8.91 17.48 5.39
CA LYS A 112 7.54 17.75 4.99
C LYS A 112 7.05 19.06 5.61
N PHE A 113 6.07 19.69 5.00
CA PHE A 113 5.43 20.87 5.57
C PHE A 113 4.67 20.50 6.86
N GLN A 114 4.71 21.39 7.85
CA GLN A 114 4.02 21.18 9.13
C GLN A 114 2.54 20.82 8.96
N MET A 115 1.85 21.49 8.02
CA MET A 115 0.45 21.21 7.70
C MET A 115 0.20 19.75 7.23
N MET A 116 1.21 19.10 6.64
CA MET A 116 1.08 17.69 6.21
C MET A 116 1.05 16.75 7.43
N TYR A 117 1.86 17.03 8.44
CA TYR A 117 1.86 16.26 9.68
C TYR A 117 0.53 16.41 10.43
N GLU A 118 0.03 17.63 10.54
CA GLU A 118 -1.27 17.92 11.17
C GLU A 118 -2.43 17.24 10.41
N PHE A 119 -2.40 17.30 9.09
CA PHE A 119 -3.41 16.63 8.24
C PHE A 119 -3.36 15.12 8.41
N ARG A 120 -2.16 14.51 8.42
CA ARG A 120 -1.95 13.09 8.67
C ARG A 120 -2.61 12.63 9.97
N ASP A 121 -2.29 13.33 11.05
CA ASP A 121 -2.77 12.97 12.38
C ASP A 121 -4.28 13.21 12.53
N LYS A 122 -4.79 14.28 11.92
CA LYS A 122 -6.24 14.55 11.83
C LYS A 122 -6.98 13.45 11.05
N VAL A 123 -6.43 12.98 9.94
CA VAL A 123 -7.04 11.91 9.14
C VAL A 123 -7.03 10.60 9.92
N ALA A 124 -5.92 10.21 10.53
CA ALA A 124 -5.83 8.99 11.34
C ALA A 124 -6.85 9.02 12.49
N LYS A 125 -6.93 10.14 13.21
CA LYS A 125 -7.93 10.34 14.27
C LYS A 125 -9.37 10.27 13.76
N LYS A 126 -9.66 10.90 12.62
CA LYS A 126 -11.01 10.91 12.02
C LYS A 126 -11.46 9.52 11.56
N THR A 127 -10.55 8.73 11.02
CA THR A 127 -10.83 7.39 10.50
C THR A 127 -10.83 6.32 11.58
N GLY A 128 -10.29 6.60 12.75
CA GLY A 128 -10.09 5.63 13.83
C GLY A 128 -9.02 4.59 13.55
N MET A 129 -8.28 4.72 12.45
CA MET A 129 -7.21 3.78 12.11
C MET A 129 -5.94 4.04 12.92
N GLN A 130 -5.28 2.96 13.32
CA GLN A 130 -3.97 3.04 13.95
C GLN A 130 -2.94 3.63 12.98
N LEU A 131 -2.21 4.65 13.41
CA LEU A 131 -1.13 5.28 12.65
C LEU A 131 0.22 4.87 13.24
N LEU A 132 1.03 4.22 12.44
CA LEU A 132 2.43 3.89 12.72
C LEU A 132 3.30 4.90 11.98
N VAL A 133 4.11 5.64 12.72
CA VAL A 133 5.07 6.61 12.15
C VAL A 133 6.47 6.06 12.36
N HIS A 134 7.20 5.88 11.27
CA HIS A 134 8.59 5.44 11.32
C HIS A 134 9.51 6.50 10.73
N LYS A 135 10.62 6.75 11.41
CA LYS A 135 11.70 7.61 10.95
C LYS A 135 13.02 6.85 11.06
N ASN A 136 13.83 6.88 10.03
CA ASN A 136 15.14 6.23 10.06
C ASN A 136 16.09 7.05 10.95
N GLN A 137 16.34 6.56 12.16
CA GLN A 137 17.17 7.26 13.14
C GLN A 137 18.63 7.35 12.67
N ASP A 138 19.16 6.32 12.05
CA ASP A 138 20.53 6.34 11.53
C ASP A 138 20.74 7.45 10.49
N GLY A 139 19.73 7.65 9.62
CA GLY A 139 19.76 8.75 8.65
C GLY A 139 19.66 10.14 9.30
N VAL A 140 18.95 10.25 10.42
CA VAL A 140 18.88 11.49 11.22
C VAL A 140 20.23 11.76 11.88
N ASP A 141 20.83 10.77 12.50
CA ASP A 141 22.12 10.88 13.21
C ASP A 141 23.27 11.21 12.25
N MET A 142 23.18 10.72 11.02
CA MET A 142 24.08 11.09 9.92
C MET A 142 23.78 12.44 9.28
N ASN A 143 22.77 13.18 9.79
CA ASN A 143 22.30 14.45 9.23
C ASN A 143 21.99 14.40 7.73
N ILE A 144 21.40 13.28 7.27
CA ILE A 144 21.04 13.10 5.85
C ILE A 144 19.90 14.04 5.48
N ASN A 145 20.20 14.98 4.58
CA ASN A 145 19.23 15.94 4.07
C ASN A 145 19.33 16.08 2.55
N PRO A 146 18.29 16.57 1.86
CA PRO A 146 18.28 16.64 0.39
C PRO A 146 19.22 17.67 -0.19
N PHE A 147 19.69 18.65 0.58
CA PHE A 147 20.54 19.74 0.12
C PHE A 147 22.02 19.34 0.14
N ASP A 148 22.52 18.89 1.29
CA ASP A 148 23.94 18.56 1.47
C ASP A 148 24.27 17.15 0.99
N SER A 149 23.36 16.19 1.21
CA SER A 149 23.57 14.77 0.85
C SER A 149 23.12 14.44 -0.58
N GLY A 150 22.39 15.33 -1.22
CA GLY A 150 21.76 15.12 -2.52
C GLY A 150 20.45 14.33 -2.45
N SER A 151 19.60 14.57 -3.42
CA SER A 151 18.24 13.99 -3.49
C SER A 151 18.26 12.46 -3.56
N GLN A 152 19.21 11.86 -4.27
CA GLN A 152 19.30 10.41 -4.44
C GLN A 152 19.61 9.72 -3.11
N LYS A 153 20.68 10.14 -2.42
CA LYS A 153 21.10 9.57 -1.14
C LYS A 153 20.04 9.76 -0.06
N HIS A 154 19.44 10.96 -0.02
CA HIS A 154 18.32 11.23 0.88
C HIS A 154 17.13 10.29 0.60
N THR A 155 16.75 10.07 -0.66
CA THR A 155 15.65 9.17 -1.02
C THR A 155 15.97 7.72 -0.65
N GLU A 156 17.20 7.26 -0.91
CA GLU A 156 17.61 5.91 -0.57
C GLU A 156 17.53 5.66 0.95
N ILE A 157 18.14 6.53 1.76
CA ILE A 157 18.25 6.33 3.22
C ILE A 157 16.95 6.67 3.93
N MET A 158 16.35 7.83 3.63
CA MET A 158 15.20 8.35 4.39
C MET A 158 13.84 7.87 3.86
N LYS A 159 13.79 7.19 2.70
CA LYS A 159 12.56 6.59 2.17
C LYS A 159 12.70 5.09 1.99
N THR A 160 13.66 4.60 1.18
CA THR A 160 13.75 3.19 0.82
C THR A 160 14.20 2.33 2.00
N VAL A 161 15.32 2.67 2.64
CA VAL A 161 15.79 1.97 3.84
C VAL A 161 14.80 2.16 4.99
N ALA A 162 14.35 3.41 5.21
CA ALA A 162 13.37 3.73 6.23
C ALA A 162 12.02 2.98 6.06
N LEU A 163 11.63 2.60 4.85
CA LEU A 163 10.43 1.78 4.64
C LEU A 163 10.70 0.30 4.96
N LYS A 164 11.87 -0.23 4.61
CA LYS A 164 12.22 -1.63 4.90
C LYS A 164 12.27 -1.93 6.40
N GLN A 165 12.85 -1.01 7.18
CA GLN A 165 13.02 -1.18 8.63
C GLN A 165 11.72 -1.56 9.38
N PRO A 166 10.61 -0.81 9.28
CA PRO A 166 9.37 -1.18 9.96
C PRO A 166 8.68 -2.41 9.34
N LEU A 167 8.81 -2.63 8.02
CA LEU A 167 8.24 -3.81 7.37
C LEU A 167 8.88 -5.09 7.91
N ASP A 168 10.21 -5.11 8.05
CA ASP A 168 10.94 -6.26 8.58
C ASP A 168 10.73 -6.41 10.09
N LYS A 169 10.81 -5.30 10.86
CA LYS A 169 10.70 -5.31 12.31
C LYS A 169 9.32 -5.76 12.81
N MET A 170 8.26 -5.33 12.12
CA MET A 170 6.88 -5.62 12.50
C MET A 170 6.32 -6.85 11.79
N THR A 171 7.14 -7.55 10.99
CA THR A 171 6.78 -8.80 10.29
C THR A 171 5.50 -8.69 9.46
N PHE A 172 5.29 -7.54 8.80
CA PHE A 172 4.17 -7.38 7.89
C PHE A 172 4.32 -8.33 6.69
N ASP A 173 3.27 -9.08 6.39
CA ASP A 173 3.24 -10.03 5.28
C ASP A 173 2.75 -9.40 3.99
N VAL A 174 1.93 -8.34 4.09
CA VAL A 174 1.41 -7.58 2.95
C VAL A 174 1.45 -6.09 3.22
N ALA A 175 1.87 -5.32 2.20
CA ALA A 175 1.81 -3.86 2.21
C ALA A 175 0.95 -3.34 1.05
N PHE A 176 -0.15 -2.64 1.35
CA PHE A 176 -0.93 -1.91 0.35
C PHE A 176 -0.18 -0.64 -0.02
N GLY A 177 0.14 -0.48 -1.32
CA GLY A 177 0.81 0.69 -1.86
C GLY A 177 0.13 1.21 -3.13
N GLY A 178 0.03 2.53 -3.30
CA GLY A 178 -0.34 3.18 -4.56
C GLY A 178 0.91 3.36 -5.42
N ALA A 179 0.78 3.14 -6.73
CA ALA A 179 1.81 3.37 -7.73
C ALA A 179 1.43 4.54 -8.64
#